data_c05e508b697ebae24a9ac7ad3a81b2b8
#
_entry.id   c05e508b697ebae24a9ac7ad3a81b2b8
#
_cell.length_a   1.000
_cell.length_b   1.000
_cell.length_c   1.000
_cell.angle_alpha   90.00
_cell.angle_beta   90.00
_cell.angle_gamma   90.00
#
_symmetry.space_group_name_H-M   'P 1'
#
loop_
_entity.id
_entity.type
_entity.pdbx_description
1 polymer ?
#
loop_
_entity_poly.entity_id
_entity_poly.type
_entity_poly.pdbx_seq_one_letter_code
_entity_poly.pdbx_strand_id
1 'polypeptide(L)'
;QAKRLFGFIASGSSLGAIFGPAVSFFLANKMGSDGLILISATMLLVPVFIALYLQKIKETDLNNSNASEYNEQAIGSGILAGFKEFALKPILLGIGLFIFIYSGISTFVYFEIKNILIDVDPDSRTQIWAGIDLAVNVLAVLTGWFGTSRLATRFGLKVTLPLVPIIIAGLLFLLALSPILWAVVGLQVIRRAGEYSITKPAREMLFTLVDRE
;
A
#
# COMPACT_ATOMS: atom_id res chain seq x y z
N GLN A 1 24.27 -5.18 9.20
CA GLN A 1 23.41 -4.45 10.17
C GLN A 1 22.25 -3.72 9.47
N ALA A 2 22.43 -3.08 8.32
CA ALA A 2 21.37 -2.34 7.60
C ALA A 2 20.11 -3.17 7.34
N LYS A 3 20.22 -4.42 6.86
CA LYS A 3 19.06 -5.29 6.60
C LYS A 3 18.18 -5.57 7.83
N ARG A 4 18.76 -5.59 9.02
CA ARG A 4 18.01 -5.76 10.28
C ARG A 4 17.25 -4.50 10.67
N LEU A 5 17.86 -3.32 10.48
CA LEU A 5 17.25 -2.02 10.73
C LEU A 5 16.03 -1.78 9.82
N PHE A 6 16.12 -2.12 8.54
CA PHE A 6 14.98 -2.03 7.62
C PHE A 6 13.80 -2.91 8.05
N GLY A 7 14.04 -4.07 8.63
CA GLY A 7 12.99 -4.93 9.18
C GLY A 7 12.24 -4.26 10.36
N PHE A 8 12.96 -3.58 11.25
CA PHE A 8 12.35 -2.82 12.36
C PHE A 8 11.52 -1.63 11.85
N ILE A 9 12.03 -0.88 10.88
CA ILE A 9 11.31 0.25 10.27
C ILE A 9 10.02 -0.25 9.60
N ALA A 10 10.11 -1.36 8.85
CA ALA A 10 8.94 -1.95 8.20
C ALA A 10 7.89 -2.45 9.22
N SER A 11 8.31 -3.00 10.37
CA SER A 11 7.38 -3.41 11.43
C SER A 11 6.65 -2.21 12.05
N GLY A 12 7.35 -1.09 12.26
CA GLY A 12 6.73 0.16 12.72
C GLY A 12 5.66 0.67 11.77
N SER A 13 5.93 0.64 10.46
CA SER A 13 4.95 1.00 9.43
C SER A 13 3.72 0.09 9.47
N SER A 14 3.90 -1.22 9.62
CA SER A 14 2.79 -2.19 9.72
C SER A 14 1.94 -1.98 10.97
N LEU A 15 2.57 -1.68 12.11
CA LEU A 15 1.86 -1.33 13.35
C LEU A 15 1.04 -0.05 13.18
N GLY A 16 1.60 0.99 12.59
CA GLY A 16 0.89 2.24 12.29
C GLY A 16 -0.30 2.04 11.38
N ALA A 17 -0.15 1.18 10.34
CA ALA A 17 -1.21 0.84 9.40
C ALA A 17 -2.39 0.08 10.03
N ILE A 18 -2.16 -0.62 11.14
CA ILE A 18 -3.24 -1.26 11.93
C ILE A 18 -3.80 -0.29 12.97
N PHE A 19 -2.92 0.46 13.65
CA PHE A 19 -3.31 1.34 14.75
C PHE A 19 -4.23 2.49 14.28
N GLY A 20 -3.90 3.14 13.16
CA GLY A 20 -4.70 4.26 12.63
C GLY A 20 -6.17 3.88 12.37
N PRO A 21 -6.45 2.87 11.52
CA PRO A 21 -7.81 2.41 11.28
C PRO A 21 -8.50 1.87 12.53
N ALA A 22 -7.78 1.21 13.45
CA ALA A 22 -8.35 0.74 14.72
C ALA A 22 -8.86 1.92 15.56
N VAL A 23 -8.05 2.97 15.74
CA VAL A 23 -8.46 4.19 16.45
C VAL A 23 -9.69 4.80 15.77
N SER A 24 -9.67 4.95 14.45
CA SER A 24 -10.80 5.50 13.71
C SER A 24 -12.07 4.65 13.86
N PHE A 25 -11.96 3.33 13.79
CA PHE A 25 -13.08 2.41 13.94
C PHE A 25 -13.77 2.51 15.30
N PHE A 26 -12.99 2.57 16.37
CA PHE A 26 -13.54 2.62 17.74
C PHE A 26 -14.00 4.01 18.18
N LEU A 27 -13.45 5.07 17.59
CA LEU A 27 -13.75 6.44 17.98
C LEU A 27 -14.74 7.15 17.06
N ALA A 28 -14.97 6.68 15.84
CA ALA A 28 -15.85 7.32 14.87
C ALA A 28 -17.25 7.64 15.44
N ASN A 29 -17.90 6.65 16.05
CA ASN A 29 -19.24 6.83 16.64
C ASN A 29 -19.26 7.64 17.94
N LYS A 30 -18.10 7.88 18.58
CA LYS A 30 -18.03 8.63 19.86
C LYS A 30 -17.70 10.09 19.66
N MET A 31 -16.85 10.39 18.68
CA MET A 31 -16.29 11.71 18.47
C MET A 31 -16.72 12.35 17.15
N GLY A 32 -17.37 11.57 16.29
CA GLY A 32 -17.71 11.97 14.93
C GLY A 32 -16.51 12.12 14.02
N SER A 33 -16.76 12.40 12.75
CA SER A 33 -15.70 12.59 11.74
C SER A 33 -14.83 13.81 12.05
N ASP A 34 -15.39 14.88 12.59
CA ASP A 34 -14.65 16.11 12.93
C ASP A 34 -13.65 15.88 14.06
N GLY A 35 -14.04 15.12 15.09
CA GLY A 35 -13.14 14.74 16.19
C GLY A 35 -11.95 13.89 15.71
N LEU A 36 -12.20 12.98 14.77
CA LEU A 36 -11.14 12.17 14.16
C LEU A 36 -10.15 13.02 13.34
N ILE A 37 -10.63 14.05 12.64
CA ILE A 37 -9.76 14.98 11.90
C ILE A 37 -8.83 15.72 12.87
N LEU A 38 -9.35 16.19 14.01
CA LEU A 38 -8.53 16.87 15.02
C LEU A 38 -7.47 15.93 15.62
N ILE A 39 -7.83 14.69 15.94
CA ILE A 39 -6.86 13.67 16.41
C ILE A 39 -5.79 13.41 15.34
N SER A 40 -6.18 13.27 14.09
CA SER A 40 -5.25 13.04 12.99
C SER A 40 -4.30 14.22 12.81
N ALA A 41 -4.80 15.45 12.87
CA ALA A 41 -4.00 16.67 12.79
C ALA A 41 -2.97 16.76 13.92
N THR A 42 -3.38 16.46 15.16
CA THR A 42 -2.46 16.46 16.32
C THR A 42 -1.42 15.34 16.20
N MET A 43 -1.82 14.15 15.75
CA MET A 43 -0.89 13.04 15.51
C MET A 43 0.14 13.33 14.40
N LEU A 44 -0.19 14.17 13.41
CA LEU A 44 0.77 14.60 12.39
C LEU A 44 1.89 15.49 12.92
N LEU A 45 1.73 16.11 14.08
CA LEU A 45 2.81 16.87 14.71
C LEU A 45 3.93 15.97 15.24
N VAL A 46 3.62 14.73 15.63
CA VAL A 46 4.61 13.79 16.16
C VAL A 46 5.72 13.48 15.14
N PRO A 47 5.43 13.09 13.87
CA PRO A 47 6.48 12.93 12.85
C PRO A 47 7.28 14.22 12.60
N VAL A 48 6.68 15.39 12.68
CA VAL A 48 7.40 16.66 12.52
C VAL A 48 8.44 16.84 13.62
N PHE A 49 8.07 16.61 14.88
CA PHE A 49 9.03 16.69 15.99
C PHE A 49 10.12 15.63 15.87
N ILE A 50 9.77 14.39 15.46
CA ILE A 50 10.75 13.33 15.21
C ILE A 50 11.71 13.74 14.10
N ALA A 51 11.22 14.29 12.99
CA ALA A 51 12.07 14.74 11.88
C ALA A 51 13.04 15.84 12.29
N LEU A 52 12.57 16.84 13.03
CA LEU A 52 13.41 17.90 13.56
C LEU A 52 14.47 17.37 14.55
N TYR A 53 14.09 16.44 15.39
CA TYR A 53 15.01 15.77 16.32
C TYR A 53 16.09 14.96 15.58
N LEU A 54 15.70 14.19 14.56
CA LEU A 54 16.64 13.42 13.73
C LEU A 54 17.58 14.33 12.94
N GLN A 55 17.10 15.48 12.44
CA GLN A 55 17.95 16.46 11.77
C GLN A 55 19.02 17.00 12.73
N LYS A 56 18.65 17.32 13.98
CA LYS A 56 19.58 17.78 15.00
C LYS A 56 20.66 16.72 15.32
N ILE A 57 20.27 15.44 15.44
CA ILE A 57 21.22 14.35 15.63
C ILE A 57 22.17 14.24 14.44
N LYS A 58 21.65 14.33 13.21
CA LYS A 58 22.47 14.28 12.00
C LYS A 58 23.52 15.38 11.99
N GLU A 59 23.17 16.59 12.35
CA GLU A 59 24.09 17.73 12.41
C GLU A 59 25.15 17.57 13.50
N THR A 60 24.81 16.93 14.61
CA THR A 60 25.71 16.77 15.78
C THR A 60 26.66 15.57 15.60
N ASP A 61 26.13 14.42 15.19
CA ASP A 61 26.89 13.16 15.19
C ASP A 61 27.56 12.82 13.84
N LEU A 62 26.99 13.30 12.70
CA LEU A 62 27.46 12.94 11.37
C LEU A 62 28.40 14.00 10.74
N ASN A 63 28.49 15.20 11.30
CA ASN A 63 29.43 16.24 10.83
C ASN A 63 30.90 15.88 11.10
N ASN A 64 31.16 14.84 11.90
CA ASN A 64 32.49 14.33 12.20
C ASN A 64 32.92 13.13 11.33
N SER A 65 32.07 12.60 10.48
CA SER A 65 32.42 11.53 9.56
C SER A 65 32.37 12.03 8.12
N ASN A 66 33.45 11.82 7.37
CA ASN A 66 33.62 12.16 5.96
C ASN A 66 32.61 11.47 5.01
N ALA A 67 31.32 11.51 5.38
CA ALA A 67 30.19 10.98 4.60
C ALA A 67 29.70 11.96 3.51
N SER A 68 30.42 13.05 3.27
CA SER A 68 30.12 14.04 2.23
C SER A 68 30.53 13.63 0.82
N GLU A 69 31.02 12.40 0.60
CA GLU A 69 31.40 11.89 -0.72
C GLU A 69 30.46 10.86 -1.34
N TYR A 70 29.23 10.70 -0.83
CA TYR A 70 28.21 10.15 -1.71
C TYR A 70 27.74 11.26 -2.64
N ASN A 71 28.56 11.51 -3.66
CA ASN A 71 28.17 12.25 -4.84
C ASN A 71 26.73 11.80 -5.23
N GLU A 72 25.80 12.73 -5.15
CA GLU A 72 24.58 12.70 -5.94
C GLU A 72 24.98 12.74 -7.42
N GLN A 73 25.50 11.64 -7.93
CA GLN A 73 25.56 11.43 -9.36
C GLN A 73 24.12 11.39 -9.81
N ALA A 74 23.67 12.52 -10.33
CA ALA A 74 22.36 12.67 -10.92
C ALA A 74 22.16 11.51 -11.91
N ILE A 75 21.30 10.56 -11.55
CA ILE A 75 20.96 9.43 -12.40
C ILE A 75 20.15 10.00 -13.54
N GLY A 76 20.77 10.08 -14.72
CA GLY A 76 20.09 10.37 -15.98
C GLY A 76 20.11 11.84 -16.41
N SER A 77 20.62 12.08 -17.58
CA SER A 77 20.85 13.39 -18.21
C SER A 77 19.60 14.00 -18.88
N GLY A 78 18.38 13.53 -18.60
CA GLY A 78 17.19 14.10 -19.23
C GLY A 78 15.88 13.73 -18.55
N ILE A 79 14.99 14.72 -18.42
CA ILE A 79 13.65 14.57 -17.84
C ILE A 79 12.82 13.47 -18.55
N LEU A 80 13.07 13.25 -19.85
CA LEU A 80 12.37 12.26 -20.67
C LEU A 80 13.11 10.91 -20.81
N ALA A 81 14.29 10.76 -20.23
CA ALA A 81 15.07 9.52 -20.33
C ALA A 81 14.28 8.32 -19.80
N GLY A 82 13.64 8.47 -18.63
CA GLY A 82 12.79 7.42 -18.04
C GLY A 82 11.59 7.03 -18.91
N PHE A 83 10.94 7.99 -19.58
CA PHE A 83 9.83 7.71 -20.49
C PHE A 83 10.28 6.96 -21.76
N LYS A 84 11.42 7.33 -22.31
CA LYS A 84 12.02 6.66 -23.48
C LYS A 84 12.38 5.21 -23.13
N GLU A 85 13.00 5.00 -22.00
CA GLU A 85 13.37 3.67 -21.53
C GLU A 85 12.14 2.80 -21.24
N PHE A 86 11.11 3.39 -20.62
CA PHE A 86 9.82 2.75 -20.40
C PHE A 86 9.15 2.28 -21.71
N ALA A 87 9.18 3.12 -22.75
CA ALA A 87 8.57 2.81 -24.04
C ALA A 87 9.38 1.76 -24.85
N LEU A 88 10.69 1.69 -24.66
CA LEU A 88 11.56 0.78 -25.40
C LEU A 88 11.64 -0.63 -24.80
N LYS A 89 11.45 -0.79 -23.49
CA LYS A 89 11.55 -2.09 -22.82
C LYS A 89 10.15 -2.74 -22.67
N PRO A 90 9.80 -3.80 -23.41
CA PRO A 90 8.46 -4.40 -23.39
C PRO A 90 8.05 -4.93 -22.00
N ILE A 91 9.01 -5.31 -21.17
CA ILE A 91 8.78 -5.71 -19.77
C ILE A 91 8.23 -4.52 -18.94
N LEU A 92 8.83 -3.33 -19.08
CA LEU A 92 8.37 -2.14 -18.37
C LEU A 92 6.99 -1.69 -18.85
N LEU A 93 6.74 -1.76 -20.16
CA LEU A 93 5.42 -1.52 -20.76
C LEU A 93 4.37 -2.50 -20.21
N GLY A 94 4.69 -3.78 -20.14
CA GLY A 94 3.81 -4.81 -19.57
C GLY A 94 3.47 -4.53 -18.10
N ILE A 95 4.46 -4.17 -17.28
CA ILE A 95 4.27 -3.80 -15.88
C ILE A 95 3.41 -2.54 -15.76
N GLY A 96 3.66 -1.51 -16.59
CA GLY A 96 2.89 -0.29 -16.60
C GLY A 96 1.43 -0.51 -17.00
N LEU A 97 1.17 -1.31 -18.04
CA LEU A 97 -0.18 -1.68 -18.44
C LEU A 97 -0.90 -2.47 -17.35
N PHE A 98 -0.21 -3.42 -16.72
CA PHE A 98 -0.76 -4.15 -15.58
C PHE A 98 -1.18 -3.20 -14.45
N ILE A 99 -0.32 -2.26 -14.05
CA ILE A 99 -0.62 -1.27 -13.01
C ILE A 99 -1.81 -0.40 -13.42
N PHE A 100 -1.85 0.06 -14.67
CA PHE A 100 -2.91 0.91 -15.21
C PHE A 100 -4.28 0.22 -15.13
N ILE A 101 -4.38 -1.01 -15.66
CA ILE A 101 -5.63 -1.80 -15.62
C ILE A 101 -6.04 -2.10 -14.17
N TYR A 102 -5.08 -2.52 -13.33
CA TYR A 102 -5.35 -2.83 -11.94
C TYR A 102 -5.83 -1.61 -11.15
N SER A 103 -5.23 -0.44 -11.39
CA SER A 103 -5.66 0.83 -10.80
C SER A 103 -7.06 1.24 -11.25
N GLY A 104 -7.39 1.05 -12.54
CA GLY A 104 -8.73 1.28 -13.06
C GLY A 104 -9.79 0.42 -12.35
N ILE A 105 -9.55 -0.89 -12.24
CA ILE A 105 -10.45 -1.79 -11.49
C ILE A 105 -10.57 -1.36 -10.02
N SER A 106 -9.47 -0.94 -9.41
CA SER A 106 -9.45 -0.40 -8.05
C SER A 106 -10.41 0.77 -7.86
N THR A 107 -10.41 1.68 -8.82
CA THR A 107 -11.28 2.86 -8.84
C THR A 107 -12.74 2.47 -8.97
N PHE A 108 -13.07 1.52 -9.84
CA PHE A 108 -14.45 1.00 -9.98
C PHE A 108 -14.98 0.45 -8.65
N VAL A 109 -14.24 -0.43 -7.99
CA VAL A 109 -14.64 -1.02 -6.70
C VAL A 109 -14.80 0.05 -5.63
N TYR A 110 -13.94 1.07 -5.63
CA TYR A 110 -14.05 2.20 -4.69
C TYR A 110 -15.34 2.99 -4.90
N PHE A 111 -15.68 3.32 -6.15
CA PHE A 111 -16.92 4.05 -6.45
C PHE A 111 -18.16 3.22 -6.14
N GLU A 112 -18.13 1.91 -6.36
CA GLU A 112 -19.25 1.03 -6.03
C GLU A 112 -19.55 1.04 -4.54
N ILE A 113 -18.54 0.90 -3.68
CA ILE A 113 -18.73 1.01 -2.22
C ILE A 113 -19.25 2.41 -1.85
N LYS A 114 -18.69 3.46 -2.46
CA LYS A 114 -19.14 4.82 -2.20
C LYS A 114 -20.61 5.01 -2.53
N ASN A 115 -21.07 4.48 -3.66
CA ASN A 115 -22.48 4.54 -4.08
C ASN A 115 -23.39 3.80 -3.13
N ILE A 116 -23.03 2.59 -2.71
CA ILE A 116 -23.82 1.79 -1.76
C ILE A 116 -23.90 2.48 -0.40
N LEU A 117 -22.87 3.20 0.02
CA LEU A 117 -22.82 3.89 1.30
C LEU A 117 -23.38 5.32 1.26
N ILE A 118 -23.96 5.77 0.14
CA ILE A 118 -24.40 7.17 -0.02
C ILE A 118 -25.50 7.56 0.97
N ASP A 119 -26.39 6.61 1.29
CA ASP A 119 -27.54 6.80 2.19
C ASP A 119 -27.22 6.46 3.66
N VAL A 120 -25.98 6.03 3.94
CA VAL A 120 -25.51 5.75 5.30
C VAL A 120 -25.07 7.04 5.96
N ASP A 121 -25.36 7.20 7.25
CA ASP A 121 -24.94 8.40 8.00
C ASP A 121 -23.39 8.58 8.01
N PRO A 122 -22.88 9.81 8.11
CA PRO A 122 -21.45 10.10 7.96
C PRO A 122 -20.56 9.35 8.94
N ASP A 123 -20.98 9.19 10.19
CA ASP A 123 -20.17 8.57 11.25
C ASP A 123 -20.10 7.05 11.07
N SER A 124 -21.25 6.41 10.76
CA SER A 124 -21.32 4.98 10.41
C SER A 124 -20.53 4.69 9.13
N ARG A 125 -20.59 5.58 8.13
CA ARG A 125 -19.78 5.47 6.91
C ARG A 125 -18.29 5.49 7.22
N THR A 126 -17.85 6.42 8.08
CA THR A 126 -16.46 6.51 8.53
C THR A 126 -16.04 5.24 9.25
N GLN A 127 -16.91 4.70 10.11
CA GLN A 127 -16.64 3.44 10.81
C GLN A 127 -16.49 2.26 9.85
N ILE A 128 -17.35 2.15 8.82
CA ILE A 128 -17.26 1.09 7.81
C ILE A 128 -15.93 1.18 7.06
N TRP A 129 -15.54 2.36 6.60
CA TRP A 129 -14.24 2.56 5.94
C TRP A 129 -13.06 2.21 6.84
N ALA A 130 -13.08 2.65 8.09
CA ALA A 130 -12.05 2.30 9.06
C ALA A 130 -12.00 0.78 9.33
N GLY A 131 -13.16 0.11 9.39
CA GLY A 131 -13.25 -1.34 9.50
C GLY A 131 -12.66 -2.09 8.30
N ILE A 132 -12.93 -1.61 7.08
CA ILE A 132 -12.32 -2.12 5.85
C ILE A 132 -10.79 -1.98 5.92
N ASP A 133 -10.29 -0.79 6.27
CA ASP A 133 -8.86 -0.53 6.35
C ASP A 133 -8.17 -1.38 7.42
N LEU A 134 -8.80 -1.55 8.58
CA LEU A 134 -8.31 -2.44 9.63
C LEU A 134 -8.22 -3.89 9.15
N ALA A 135 -9.29 -4.41 8.55
CA ALA A 135 -9.34 -5.77 8.02
C ALA A 135 -8.27 -5.99 6.91
N VAL A 136 -8.12 -5.03 6.01
CA VAL A 136 -7.08 -5.04 4.96
C VAL A 136 -5.69 -5.15 5.56
N ASN A 137 -5.36 -4.30 6.53
CA ASN A 137 -4.01 -4.26 7.09
C ASN A 137 -3.70 -5.50 7.93
N VAL A 138 -4.65 -5.98 8.74
CA VAL A 138 -4.49 -7.24 9.49
C VAL A 138 -4.29 -8.41 8.53
N LEU A 139 -5.14 -8.53 7.50
CA LEU A 139 -5.04 -9.61 6.52
C LEU A 139 -3.75 -9.51 5.69
N ALA A 140 -3.31 -8.30 5.33
CA ALA A 140 -2.06 -8.10 4.61
C ALA A 140 -0.84 -8.51 5.42
N VAL A 141 -0.81 -8.21 6.72
CA VAL A 141 0.28 -8.64 7.63
C VAL A 141 0.29 -10.17 7.75
N LEU A 142 -0.87 -10.79 8.00
CA LEU A 142 -0.97 -12.24 8.14
C LEU A 142 -0.56 -12.96 6.85
N THR A 143 -1.06 -12.52 5.71
CA THR A 143 -0.72 -13.12 4.41
C THR A 143 0.72 -12.82 4.01
N GLY A 144 1.26 -11.65 4.33
CA GLY A 144 2.65 -11.28 4.09
C GLY A 144 3.62 -12.19 4.86
N TRP A 145 3.33 -12.47 6.13
CA TRP A 145 4.17 -13.33 6.96
C TRP A 145 4.14 -14.80 6.54
N PHE A 146 2.94 -15.32 6.27
CA PHE A 146 2.74 -16.76 6.06
C PHE A 146 2.62 -17.16 4.58
N GLY A 147 2.19 -16.26 3.70
CA GLY A 147 1.78 -16.58 2.35
C GLY A 147 2.77 -16.18 1.26
N THR A 148 3.19 -14.94 1.23
CA THR A 148 3.88 -14.35 0.06
C THR A 148 5.19 -15.05 -0.28
N SER A 149 6.05 -15.23 0.72
CA SER A 149 7.33 -15.89 0.53
C SER A 149 7.16 -17.36 0.08
N ARG A 150 6.23 -18.09 0.72
CA ARG A 150 5.94 -19.49 0.37
C ARG A 150 5.32 -19.60 -1.03
N LEU A 151 4.44 -18.68 -1.39
CA LEU A 151 3.79 -18.66 -2.70
C LEU A 151 4.82 -18.44 -3.82
N ALA A 152 5.65 -17.40 -3.66
CA ALA A 152 6.67 -17.03 -4.64
C ALA A 152 7.75 -18.11 -4.80
N THR A 153 8.16 -18.75 -3.69
CA THR A 153 9.18 -19.81 -3.73
C THR A 153 8.65 -21.14 -4.24
N ARG A 154 7.39 -21.49 -3.91
CA ARG A 154 6.82 -22.79 -4.30
C ARG A 154 6.23 -22.80 -5.70
N PHE A 155 5.54 -21.74 -6.12
CA PHE A 155 4.81 -21.67 -7.39
C PHE A 155 5.45 -20.72 -8.41
N GLY A 156 6.46 -19.95 -8.00
CA GLY A 156 7.13 -18.98 -8.86
C GLY A 156 6.29 -17.74 -9.17
N LEU A 157 6.93 -16.75 -9.78
CA LEU A 157 6.29 -15.46 -10.11
C LEU A 157 5.18 -15.58 -11.16
N LYS A 158 5.27 -16.58 -12.05
CA LYS A 158 4.26 -16.82 -13.12
C LYS A 158 2.87 -17.12 -12.56
N VAL A 159 2.79 -17.75 -11.39
CA VAL A 159 1.53 -18.07 -10.71
C VAL A 159 1.17 -17.01 -9.68
N THR A 160 2.16 -16.51 -8.95
CA THR A 160 1.94 -15.56 -7.84
C THR A 160 1.39 -14.22 -8.33
N LEU A 161 1.86 -13.71 -9.47
CA LEU A 161 1.45 -12.41 -9.98
C LEU A 161 -0.02 -12.38 -10.46
N PRO A 162 -0.53 -13.35 -11.25
CA PRO A 162 -1.92 -13.33 -11.71
C PRO A 162 -2.92 -13.85 -10.67
N LEU A 163 -2.49 -14.45 -9.57
CA LEU A 163 -3.37 -15.06 -8.58
C LEU A 163 -4.42 -14.10 -8.05
N VAL A 164 -4.01 -12.94 -7.56
CA VAL A 164 -4.91 -11.92 -6.99
C VAL A 164 -5.84 -11.34 -8.06
N PRO A 165 -5.37 -10.91 -9.24
CA PRO A 165 -6.24 -10.49 -10.34
C PRO A 165 -7.30 -11.53 -10.74
N ILE A 166 -6.95 -12.82 -10.79
CA ILE A 166 -7.91 -13.90 -11.12
C ILE A 166 -9.00 -14.01 -10.04
N ILE A 167 -8.62 -13.97 -8.75
CA ILE A 167 -9.58 -13.99 -7.65
C ILE A 167 -10.51 -12.78 -7.73
N ILE A 168 -9.97 -11.59 -7.98
CA ILE A 168 -10.76 -10.36 -8.11
C ILE A 168 -11.72 -10.46 -9.30
N ALA A 169 -11.30 -10.96 -10.45
CA ALA A 169 -12.15 -11.14 -11.62
C ALA A 169 -13.32 -12.09 -11.31
N GLY A 170 -13.07 -13.20 -10.62
CA GLY A 170 -14.11 -14.12 -10.18
C GLY A 170 -15.10 -13.47 -9.20
N LEU A 171 -14.60 -12.72 -8.23
CA LEU A 171 -15.44 -12.00 -7.26
C LEU A 171 -16.27 -10.87 -7.91
N LEU A 172 -15.70 -10.15 -8.89
CA LEU A 172 -16.44 -9.14 -9.66
C LEU A 172 -17.56 -9.78 -10.49
N PHE A 173 -17.30 -10.96 -11.08
CA PHE A 173 -18.33 -11.69 -11.80
C PHE A 173 -19.47 -12.12 -10.88
N LEU A 174 -19.16 -12.63 -9.70
CA LEU A 174 -20.18 -12.99 -8.69
C LEU A 174 -20.95 -11.75 -8.21
N LEU A 175 -20.28 -10.62 -8.04
CA LEU A 175 -20.89 -9.36 -7.62
C LEU A 175 -21.88 -8.83 -8.67
N ALA A 176 -21.55 -8.99 -9.97
CA ALA A 176 -22.45 -8.60 -11.06
C ALA A 176 -23.76 -9.36 -11.05
N LEU A 177 -23.79 -10.58 -10.48
CA LEU A 177 -25.00 -11.38 -10.34
C LEU A 177 -25.82 -11.00 -9.08
N SER A 178 -25.16 -10.49 -8.03
CA SER A 178 -25.82 -10.13 -6.76
C SER A 178 -25.05 -9.04 -6.02
N PRO A 179 -25.37 -7.75 -6.26
CA PRO A 179 -24.69 -6.61 -5.63
C PRO A 179 -25.16 -6.44 -4.18
N ILE A 180 -24.52 -7.13 -3.24
CA ILE A 180 -24.77 -7.03 -1.81
C ILE A 180 -23.61 -6.26 -1.16
N LEU A 181 -23.90 -5.34 -0.23
CA LEU A 181 -22.93 -4.53 0.48
C LEU A 181 -21.73 -5.35 1.00
N TRP A 182 -22.01 -6.44 1.71
CA TRP A 182 -20.95 -7.27 2.29
C TRP A 182 -20.07 -7.97 1.25
N ALA A 183 -20.61 -8.27 0.07
CA ALA A 183 -19.83 -8.82 -1.03
C ALA A 183 -18.87 -7.78 -1.61
N VAL A 184 -19.30 -6.52 -1.74
CA VAL A 184 -18.44 -5.40 -2.19
C VAL A 184 -17.37 -5.09 -1.15
N VAL A 185 -17.73 -5.06 0.13
CA VAL A 185 -16.78 -4.88 1.24
C VAL A 185 -15.75 -6.01 1.25
N GLY A 186 -16.19 -7.26 1.15
CA GLY A 186 -15.31 -8.43 1.08
C GLY A 186 -14.37 -8.39 -0.13
N LEU A 187 -14.88 -8.04 -1.31
CA LEU A 187 -14.08 -7.82 -2.51
C LEU A 187 -13.01 -6.74 -2.28
N GLN A 188 -13.36 -5.60 -1.67
CA GLN A 188 -12.42 -4.53 -1.38
C GLN A 188 -11.32 -4.98 -0.43
N VAL A 189 -11.67 -5.71 0.64
CA VAL A 189 -10.70 -6.24 1.61
C VAL A 189 -9.74 -7.22 0.93
N ILE A 190 -10.26 -8.21 0.19
CA ILE A 190 -9.45 -9.23 -0.50
C ILE A 190 -8.55 -8.58 -1.55
N ARG A 191 -9.08 -7.65 -2.34
CA ARG A 191 -8.33 -6.92 -3.36
C ARG A 191 -7.17 -6.15 -2.76
N ARG A 192 -7.41 -5.31 -1.75
CA ARG A 192 -6.37 -4.46 -1.13
C ARG A 192 -5.35 -5.28 -0.34
N ALA A 193 -5.80 -6.26 0.43
CA ALA A 193 -4.90 -7.14 1.17
C ALA A 193 -4.02 -7.96 0.21
N GLY A 194 -4.60 -8.52 -0.86
CA GLY A 194 -3.86 -9.23 -1.90
C GLY A 194 -2.87 -8.34 -2.65
N GLU A 195 -3.25 -7.08 -2.93
CA GLU A 195 -2.34 -6.09 -3.52
C GLU A 195 -1.11 -5.88 -2.63
N TYR A 196 -1.32 -5.55 -1.36
CA TYR A 196 -0.23 -5.19 -0.45
C TYR A 196 0.67 -6.38 -0.10
N SER A 197 0.09 -7.56 0.06
CA SER A 197 0.84 -8.73 0.52
C SER A 197 1.41 -9.59 -0.62
N ILE A 198 0.74 -9.69 -1.76
CA ILE A 198 1.11 -10.63 -2.83
C ILE A 198 1.50 -9.90 -4.11
N THR A 199 0.59 -9.09 -4.68
CA THR A 199 0.79 -8.51 -6.01
C THR A 199 1.92 -7.50 -6.04
N LYS A 200 1.97 -6.58 -5.07
CA LYS A 200 3.01 -5.55 -5.00
C LYS A 200 4.40 -6.14 -4.80
N PRO A 201 4.67 -7.03 -3.83
CA PRO A 201 5.97 -7.69 -3.70
C PRO A 201 6.36 -8.52 -4.92
N ALA A 202 5.40 -9.29 -5.50
CA ALA A 202 5.68 -10.07 -6.70
C ALA A 202 6.06 -9.19 -7.91
N ARG A 203 5.40 -8.04 -8.06
CA ARG A 203 5.73 -7.06 -9.08
C ARG A 203 7.09 -6.41 -8.85
N GLU A 204 7.43 -6.07 -7.61
CA GLU A 204 8.74 -5.51 -7.26
C GLU A 204 9.88 -6.49 -7.58
N MET A 205 9.65 -7.79 -7.42
CA MET A 205 10.61 -8.82 -7.81
C MET A 205 10.87 -8.84 -9.33
N LEU A 206 9.90 -8.44 -10.18
CA LEU A 206 10.13 -8.34 -11.63
C LEU A 206 11.12 -7.24 -11.99
N PHE A 207 11.18 -6.15 -11.23
CA PHE A 207 12.15 -5.08 -11.47
C PHE A 207 13.60 -5.51 -11.21
N THR A 208 13.81 -6.54 -10.38
CA THR A 208 15.16 -7.07 -10.14
C THR A 208 15.69 -7.88 -11.32
N LEU A 209 14.81 -8.27 -12.26
CA LEU A 209 15.19 -9.00 -13.49
C LEU A 209 15.52 -8.05 -14.66
N VAL A 210 15.30 -6.77 -14.50
CA VAL A 210 15.65 -5.77 -15.52
C VAL A 210 17.11 -5.37 -15.31
N ASP A 211 17.98 -5.73 -16.25
CA ASP A 211 19.38 -5.36 -16.23
C ASP A 211 19.54 -3.83 -16.15
N ARG A 212 20.40 -3.41 -15.25
CA ARG A 212 20.85 -2.02 -15.16
C ARG A 212 22.01 -1.85 -16.16
N GLU A 213 21.67 -1.52 -17.39
CA GLU A 213 22.63 -1.00 -18.35
C GLU A 213 22.80 0.51 -18.18
#